data_c3a2c9acd51ded08e672fc31f26fb1e8
#
_entry.id   c3a2c9acd51ded08e672fc31f26fb1e8
#
_cell.length_a   1.000
_cell.length_b   1.000
_cell.length_c   1.000
_cell.angle_alpha   90.00
_cell.angle_beta   90.00
_cell.angle_gamma   90.00
#
_symmetry.space_group_name_H-M   'P 1'
#
loop_
_entity.id
_entity.type
_entity.pdbx_description
1 polymer ?
#
loop_
_entity_poly.entity_id
_entity_poly.type
_entity_poly.pdbx_seq_one_letter_code
_entity_poly.pdbx_strand_id
1 'polypeptide(L)'
;GAPIDEWDNPIPRDAATRSGLDYLALGHWHSFALFGDRTAYSGTHEQTSFGERDSGNVLIVEIDGPGSVPAISPVRTGGVSWVSMDERVDSREEIDSVRARIAGLPSPETTLLRVRLSGLMRPDDREALEEMERAAERFLWGEVDGSGLLPEPEDESWVDGLPDGLIRVVGERLRESVGAPETRARALMDLYSLLLEVGS
;
A
#
# COMPACT_ATOMS: atom_id res chain seq x y z
N GLY A 1 11.89 -0.68 15.59
CA GLY A 1 12.39 -2.01 15.32
C GLY A 1 11.29 -3.03 15.55
N ALA A 2 11.18 -4.05 14.71
CA ALA A 2 10.29 -5.18 14.95
C ALA A 2 10.66 -5.84 16.29
N PRO A 3 9.68 -6.38 17.04
CA PRO A 3 9.98 -7.15 18.23
C PRO A 3 10.85 -8.35 17.84
N ILE A 4 11.91 -8.59 18.62
CA ILE A 4 12.76 -9.78 18.47
C ILE A 4 11.91 -10.97 18.92
N ASP A 5 11.65 -11.92 18.01
CA ASP A 5 10.96 -13.16 18.34
C ASP A 5 11.89 -14.04 19.21
N GLU A 6 11.33 -14.89 20.08
CA GLU A 6 12.08 -15.83 20.93
C GLU A 6 12.99 -16.79 20.12
N TRP A 7 12.74 -16.92 18.81
CA TRP A 7 13.49 -17.74 17.87
C TRP A 7 14.57 -16.97 17.09
N ASP A 8 14.67 -15.65 17.28
CA ASP A 8 15.69 -14.84 16.64
C ASP A 8 17.06 -15.04 17.30
N ASN A 9 18.08 -15.27 16.49
CA ASN A 9 19.47 -15.25 16.95
C ASN A 9 20.05 -13.85 16.73
N PRO A 10 19.97 -12.94 17.70
CA PRO A 10 20.38 -11.56 17.52
C PRO A 10 21.91 -11.50 17.30
N ILE A 11 22.29 -10.89 16.18
CA ILE A 11 23.69 -10.60 15.87
C ILE A 11 24.02 -9.21 16.38
N PRO A 12 25.00 -9.03 17.28
CA PRO A 12 25.43 -7.72 17.74
C PRO A 12 25.90 -6.84 16.59
N ARG A 13 25.60 -5.55 16.62
CA ARG A 13 26.00 -4.61 15.56
C ARG A 13 27.52 -4.51 15.36
N ASP A 14 28.29 -4.80 16.39
CA ASP A 14 29.75 -4.81 16.42
C ASP A 14 30.35 -6.22 16.21
N ALA A 15 29.54 -7.18 15.77
CA ALA A 15 29.95 -8.58 15.62
C ALA A 15 31.17 -8.74 14.69
N ALA A 16 31.24 -8.02 13.58
CA ALA A 16 32.37 -8.06 12.66
C ALA A 16 33.65 -7.63 13.38
N THR A 17 33.65 -6.48 14.04
CA THR A 17 34.81 -5.94 14.76
C THR A 17 35.24 -6.85 15.91
N ARG A 18 34.30 -7.34 16.72
CA ARG A 18 34.59 -8.24 17.85
C ARG A 18 35.19 -9.58 17.43
N SER A 19 34.81 -10.04 16.23
CA SER A 19 35.30 -11.31 15.68
C SER A 19 36.53 -11.15 14.78
N GLY A 20 37.05 -9.92 14.64
CA GLY A 20 38.21 -9.64 13.79
C GLY A 20 37.96 -9.84 12.30
N LEU A 21 36.69 -9.71 11.87
CA LEU A 21 36.31 -9.83 10.46
C LEU A 21 36.47 -8.47 9.76
N ASP A 22 36.98 -8.49 8.55
CA ASP A 22 37.05 -7.31 7.70
C ASP A 22 35.67 -6.94 7.16
N TYR A 23 34.82 -7.92 6.91
CA TYR A 23 33.42 -7.74 6.49
C TYR A 23 32.53 -8.89 6.99
N LEU A 24 31.29 -8.56 7.37
CA LEU A 24 30.25 -9.50 7.74
C LEU A 24 29.02 -9.25 6.85
N ALA A 25 28.80 -10.17 5.90
CA ALA A 25 27.58 -10.18 5.09
C ALA A 25 26.46 -10.88 5.87
N LEU A 26 25.32 -10.23 5.99
CA LEU A 26 24.12 -10.75 6.61
C LEU A 26 23.05 -11.03 5.56
N GLY A 27 22.26 -12.09 5.78
CA GLY A 27 21.13 -12.49 4.96
C GLY A 27 19.82 -12.51 5.76
N HIS A 28 18.74 -13.04 5.17
CA HIS A 28 17.39 -13.12 5.73
C HIS A 28 16.58 -11.82 5.62
N TRP A 29 17.17 -10.66 5.86
CA TRP A 29 16.48 -9.38 5.71
C TRP A 29 16.41 -8.95 4.23
N HIS A 30 15.22 -8.59 3.73
CA HIS A 30 15.01 -8.29 2.32
C HIS A 30 15.42 -6.87 1.91
N SER A 31 15.60 -5.97 2.89
CA SER A 31 16.03 -4.60 2.65
C SER A 31 17.54 -4.43 2.80
N PHE A 32 18.12 -3.54 2.01
CA PHE A 32 19.48 -3.08 2.21
C PHE A 32 19.62 -2.37 3.56
N ALA A 33 20.65 -2.69 4.32
CA ALA A 33 20.98 -2.00 5.57
C ALA A 33 22.48 -2.10 5.89
N LEU A 34 23.04 -1.01 6.41
CA LEU A 34 24.43 -0.96 6.93
C LEU A 34 24.41 -0.88 8.45
N PHE A 35 25.31 -1.61 9.09
CA PHE A 35 25.55 -1.58 10.54
C PHE A 35 27.03 -1.31 10.80
N GLY A 36 27.35 -0.06 11.09
CA GLY A 36 28.72 0.41 11.10
C GLY A 36 29.34 0.40 9.71
N ASP A 37 30.63 0.16 9.64
CA ASP A 37 31.43 0.19 8.42
C ASP A 37 31.82 -1.20 7.89
N ARG A 38 31.48 -2.28 8.60
CA ARG A 38 31.91 -3.66 8.30
C ARG A 38 30.79 -4.69 8.21
N THR A 39 29.53 -4.29 8.41
CA THR A 39 28.40 -5.24 8.44
C THR A 39 27.26 -4.73 7.57
N ALA A 40 26.75 -5.55 6.68
CA ALA A 40 25.64 -5.19 5.82
C ALA A 40 24.68 -6.35 5.51
N TYR A 41 23.40 -6.00 5.34
CA TYR A 41 22.44 -6.77 4.56
C TYR A 41 22.41 -6.23 3.13
N SER A 42 22.57 -7.07 2.13
CA SER A 42 22.35 -6.67 0.73
C SER A 42 20.88 -6.46 0.39
N GLY A 43 19.99 -7.08 1.16
CA GLY A 43 18.65 -7.28 0.75
C GLY A 43 18.51 -8.38 -0.32
N THR A 44 17.34 -8.46 -0.94
CA THR A 44 17.11 -9.31 -2.11
C THR A 44 17.57 -8.62 -3.39
N HIS A 45 18.11 -9.37 -4.34
CA HIS A 45 18.57 -8.83 -5.63
C HIS A 45 17.42 -8.36 -6.52
N GLU A 46 16.19 -8.78 -6.21
CA GLU A 46 14.92 -8.34 -6.82
C GLU A 46 13.91 -8.13 -5.69
N GLN A 47 12.97 -7.21 -5.87
CA GLN A 47 11.84 -7.07 -4.94
C GLN A 47 10.95 -8.31 -5.02
N THR A 48 10.46 -8.81 -3.88
CA THR A 48 9.70 -10.07 -3.79
C THR A 48 8.27 -9.89 -3.30
N SER A 49 7.93 -8.74 -2.74
CA SER A 49 6.57 -8.45 -2.29
C SER A 49 6.23 -6.96 -2.32
N PHE A 50 4.91 -6.68 -2.31
CA PHE A 50 4.43 -5.30 -2.13
C PHE A 50 4.82 -4.76 -0.76
N GLY A 51 5.26 -3.50 -0.72
CA GLY A 51 5.62 -2.81 0.51
C GLY A 51 7.06 -3.02 0.97
N GLU A 52 7.85 -3.87 0.32
CA GLU A 52 9.29 -3.91 0.54
C GLU A 52 9.94 -2.58 0.17
N ARG A 53 10.92 -2.18 0.97
CA ARG A 53 11.71 -0.96 0.76
C ARG A 53 13.17 -1.34 0.66
N ASP A 54 13.92 -0.59 -0.15
CA ASP A 54 15.38 -0.75 -0.29
C ASP A 54 15.82 -2.18 -0.70
N SER A 55 14.93 -2.96 -1.35
CA SER A 55 15.22 -4.23 -2.00
C SER A 55 15.62 -4.03 -3.47
N GLY A 56 15.97 -5.10 -4.17
CA GLY A 56 16.40 -5.07 -5.58
C GLY A 56 17.82 -4.57 -5.76
N ASN A 57 18.73 -4.92 -4.84
CA ASN A 57 20.13 -4.52 -4.89
C ASN A 57 21.06 -5.72 -4.64
N VAL A 58 22.28 -5.59 -5.10
CA VAL A 58 23.44 -6.38 -4.65
C VAL A 58 24.50 -5.42 -4.10
N LEU A 59 25.41 -5.94 -3.28
CA LEU A 59 26.52 -5.14 -2.77
C LEU A 59 27.83 -5.55 -3.46
N ILE A 60 28.56 -4.56 -3.97
CA ILE A 60 29.98 -4.72 -4.30
C ILE A 60 30.76 -4.31 -3.05
N VAL A 61 31.62 -5.22 -2.57
CA VAL A 61 32.45 -5.00 -1.39
C VAL A 61 33.91 -5.12 -1.78
N GLU A 62 34.64 -4.02 -1.62
CA GLU A 62 36.08 -3.95 -1.92
C GLU A 62 36.86 -3.87 -0.62
N ILE A 63 37.87 -4.73 -0.46
CA ILE A 63 38.73 -4.80 0.74
C ILE A 63 40.20 -4.73 0.30
N ASP A 64 40.88 -3.65 0.61
CA ASP A 64 42.25 -3.40 0.18
C ASP A 64 43.29 -4.31 0.83
N GLY A 65 42.95 -4.90 1.97
CA GLY A 65 43.83 -5.82 2.69
C GLY A 65 43.32 -6.15 4.10
N PRO A 66 43.97 -7.08 4.79
CA PRO A 66 43.55 -7.48 6.14
C PRO A 66 43.53 -6.26 7.10
N GLY A 67 42.40 -6.09 7.82
CA GLY A 67 42.19 -4.99 8.76
C GLY A 67 41.68 -3.69 8.13
N SER A 68 41.66 -3.59 6.80
CA SER A 68 41.12 -2.38 6.14
C SER A 68 39.58 -2.29 6.31
N VAL A 69 39.07 -1.06 6.27
CA VAL A 69 37.60 -0.84 6.24
C VAL A 69 37.13 -1.08 4.82
N PRO A 70 36.10 -1.95 4.63
CA PRO A 70 35.59 -2.24 3.31
C PRO A 70 34.86 -1.04 2.70
N ALA A 71 35.03 -0.81 1.41
CA ALA A 71 34.15 0.04 0.62
C ALA A 71 32.92 -0.77 0.18
N ILE A 72 31.72 -0.36 0.62
CA ILE A 72 30.47 -1.07 0.38
C ILE A 72 29.61 -0.21 -0.53
N SER A 73 29.31 -0.69 -1.72
CA SER A 73 28.56 0.03 -2.75
C SER A 73 27.32 -0.78 -3.18
N PRO A 74 26.11 -0.28 -2.94
CA PRO A 74 24.91 -0.91 -3.45
C PRO A 74 24.77 -0.67 -4.96
N VAL A 75 24.44 -1.72 -5.70
CA VAL A 75 24.15 -1.68 -7.14
C VAL A 75 22.76 -2.18 -7.37
N ARG A 76 21.94 -1.38 -8.06
CA ARG A 76 20.56 -1.75 -8.42
C ARG A 76 20.56 -2.89 -9.41
N THR A 77 19.86 -3.96 -9.10
CA THR A 77 19.67 -5.14 -9.95
C THR A 77 18.21 -5.44 -10.22
N GLY A 78 17.30 -4.94 -9.38
CA GLY A 78 15.86 -5.16 -9.55
C GLY A 78 15.34 -4.56 -10.85
N GLY A 79 14.74 -5.42 -11.69
CA GLY A 79 14.13 -5.07 -12.97
C GLY A 79 12.62 -5.00 -12.96
N VAL A 80 11.98 -5.44 -11.87
CA VAL A 80 10.53 -5.43 -11.70
C VAL A 80 10.10 -4.30 -10.78
N SER A 81 9.07 -3.57 -11.16
CA SER A 81 8.46 -2.51 -10.36
C SER A 81 7.20 -3.05 -9.65
N TRP A 82 7.05 -2.72 -8.37
CA TRP A 82 5.89 -3.08 -7.56
C TRP A 82 5.14 -1.82 -7.18
N VAL A 83 3.94 -1.63 -7.72
CA VAL A 83 3.11 -0.45 -7.50
C VAL A 83 1.86 -0.85 -6.73
N SER A 84 1.66 -0.26 -5.55
CA SER A 84 0.41 -0.41 -4.78
C SER A 84 -0.29 0.93 -4.70
N MET A 85 -1.58 0.94 -5.02
CA MET A 85 -2.47 2.08 -4.93
C MET A 85 -3.64 1.70 -4.02
N ASP A 86 -3.81 2.44 -2.92
CA ASP A 86 -4.96 2.31 -2.03
C ASP A 86 -5.77 3.60 -2.18
N GLU A 87 -6.94 3.50 -2.83
CA GLU A 87 -7.72 4.65 -3.29
C GLU A 87 -9.14 4.59 -2.74
N ARG A 88 -9.59 5.72 -2.20
CA ARG A 88 -10.99 5.91 -1.87
C ARG A 88 -11.67 6.61 -3.04
N VAL A 89 -12.81 6.06 -3.47
CA VAL A 89 -13.62 6.60 -4.55
C VAL A 89 -15.09 6.67 -4.10
N ASP A 90 -15.65 7.86 -4.15
CA ASP A 90 -17.04 8.15 -3.78
C ASP A 90 -17.80 8.84 -4.95
N SER A 91 -17.15 8.96 -6.11
CA SER A 91 -17.72 9.59 -7.32
C SER A 91 -17.15 8.98 -8.60
N ARG A 92 -17.89 9.15 -9.71
CA ARG A 92 -17.44 8.74 -11.06
C ARG A 92 -16.14 9.42 -11.46
N GLU A 93 -15.98 10.69 -11.13
CA GLU A 93 -14.78 11.48 -11.44
C GLU A 93 -13.54 10.91 -10.75
N GLU A 94 -13.68 10.44 -9.51
CA GLU A 94 -12.58 9.81 -8.77
C GLU A 94 -12.21 8.46 -9.38
N ILE A 95 -13.18 7.63 -9.77
CA ILE A 95 -12.96 6.37 -10.50
C ILE A 95 -12.18 6.64 -11.81
N ASP A 96 -12.63 7.62 -12.60
CA ASP A 96 -11.98 7.99 -13.86
C ASP A 96 -10.57 8.54 -13.62
N SER A 97 -10.34 9.26 -12.52
CA SER A 97 -9.00 9.73 -12.12
C SER A 97 -8.05 8.58 -11.79
N VAL A 98 -8.51 7.58 -11.01
CA VAL A 98 -7.70 6.39 -10.71
C VAL A 98 -7.39 5.62 -11.98
N ARG A 99 -8.38 5.42 -12.86
CA ARG A 99 -8.19 4.79 -14.18
C ARG A 99 -7.15 5.49 -15.03
N ALA A 100 -7.20 6.82 -15.09
CA ALA A 100 -6.22 7.61 -15.83
C ALA A 100 -4.80 7.47 -15.26
N ARG A 101 -4.66 7.39 -13.95
CA ARG A 101 -3.37 7.16 -13.28
C ARG A 101 -2.83 5.77 -13.60
N ILE A 102 -3.66 4.72 -13.56
CA ILE A 102 -3.28 3.37 -13.99
C ILE A 102 -2.81 3.40 -15.46
N ALA A 103 -3.59 4.06 -16.33
CA ALA A 103 -3.23 4.18 -17.74
C ALA A 103 -1.90 4.93 -17.98
N GLY A 104 -1.54 5.85 -17.10
CA GLY A 104 -0.30 6.64 -17.17
C GLY A 104 0.94 5.97 -16.55
N LEU A 105 0.81 4.82 -15.88
CA LEU A 105 1.97 4.14 -15.29
C LEU A 105 2.94 3.65 -16.38
N PRO A 106 4.26 3.85 -16.17
CA PRO A 106 5.28 3.44 -17.13
C PRO A 106 5.55 1.93 -17.05
N SER A 107 6.14 1.39 -18.13
CA SER A 107 6.70 0.03 -18.19
C SER A 107 5.78 -1.07 -17.68
N PRO A 108 4.55 -1.18 -18.23
CA PRO A 108 3.57 -2.16 -17.74
C PRO A 108 4.11 -3.60 -17.85
N GLU A 109 4.95 -3.90 -18.83
CA GLU A 109 5.57 -5.21 -19.07
C GLU A 109 6.52 -5.66 -17.95
N THR A 110 6.99 -4.74 -17.10
CA THR A 110 7.85 -5.03 -15.95
C THR A 110 7.26 -4.55 -14.62
N THR A 111 5.98 -4.20 -14.60
CA THR A 111 5.31 -3.69 -13.41
C THR A 111 4.27 -4.69 -12.89
N LEU A 112 4.32 -4.96 -11.59
CA LEU A 112 3.26 -5.62 -10.83
C LEU A 112 2.41 -4.53 -10.18
N LEU A 113 1.13 -4.48 -10.53
CA LEU A 113 0.19 -3.46 -10.07
C LEU A 113 -0.86 -4.07 -9.14
N ARG A 114 -1.04 -3.48 -7.97
CA ARG A 114 -2.16 -3.75 -7.09
C ARG A 114 -2.91 -2.47 -6.76
N VAL A 115 -4.19 -2.45 -7.08
CA VAL A 115 -5.11 -1.35 -6.76
C VAL A 115 -6.15 -1.88 -5.80
N ARG A 116 -6.31 -1.24 -4.65
CA ARG A 116 -7.39 -1.50 -3.70
C ARG A 116 -8.30 -0.29 -3.68
N LEU A 117 -9.58 -0.54 -3.89
CA LEU A 117 -10.60 0.49 -3.90
C LEU A 117 -11.45 0.37 -2.64
N SER A 118 -11.78 1.50 -2.07
CA SER A 118 -12.75 1.64 -0.98
C SER A 118 -13.68 2.83 -1.28
N GLY A 119 -14.79 2.91 -0.57
CA GLY A 119 -15.73 4.01 -0.74
C GLY A 119 -17.10 3.55 -1.25
N LEU A 120 -17.78 4.41 -1.98
CA LEU A 120 -19.15 4.17 -2.46
C LEU A 120 -19.17 4.01 -3.98
N MET A 121 -19.97 3.06 -4.45
CA MET A 121 -20.12 2.77 -5.87
C MET A 121 -21.60 2.73 -6.25
N ARG A 122 -21.97 3.47 -7.30
CA ARG A 122 -23.28 3.41 -7.91
C ARG A 122 -23.37 2.21 -8.85
N PRO A 123 -24.57 1.68 -9.07
CA PRO A 123 -24.78 0.62 -10.08
C PRO A 123 -24.23 1.00 -11.47
N ASP A 124 -24.36 2.28 -11.85
CA ASP A 124 -23.92 2.79 -13.15
C ASP A 124 -22.38 2.91 -13.28
N ASP A 125 -21.65 2.81 -12.17
CA ASP A 125 -20.18 2.91 -12.17
C ASP A 125 -19.51 1.54 -12.39
N ARG A 126 -20.27 0.47 -12.46
CA ARG A 126 -19.75 -0.90 -12.66
C ARG A 126 -18.94 -1.03 -13.93
N GLU A 127 -19.40 -0.41 -15.03
CA GLU A 127 -18.67 -0.42 -16.30
C GLU A 127 -17.28 0.22 -16.17
N ALA A 128 -17.18 1.31 -15.39
CA ALA A 128 -15.89 1.99 -15.16
C ALA A 128 -14.93 1.12 -14.33
N LEU A 129 -15.44 0.34 -13.38
CA LEU A 129 -14.63 -0.62 -12.64
C LEU A 129 -14.10 -1.72 -13.57
N GLU A 130 -14.95 -2.30 -14.43
CA GLU A 130 -14.55 -3.29 -15.42
C GLU A 130 -13.52 -2.74 -16.43
N GLU A 131 -13.63 -1.46 -16.80
CA GLU A 131 -12.61 -0.80 -17.64
C GLU A 131 -11.28 -0.64 -16.90
N MET A 132 -11.32 -0.37 -15.60
CA MET A 132 -10.12 -0.29 -14.76
C MET A 132 -9.44 -1.66 -14.63
N GLU A 133 -10.21 -2.72 -14.42
CA GLU A 133 -9.72 -4.11 -14.40
C GLU A 133 -9.03 -4.45 -15.73
N ARG A 134 -9.70 -4.17 -16.87
CA ARG A 134 -9.10 -4.36 -18.21
C ARG A 134 -7.82 -3.53 -18.40
N ALA A 135 -7.76 -2.33 -17.85
CA ALA A 135 -6.56 -1.51 -17.93
C ALA A 135 -5.41 -2.10 -17.11
N ALA A 136 -5.70 -2.82 -16.03
CA ALA A 136 -4.71 -3.50 -15.22
C ALA A 136 -4.14 -4.77 -15.88
N GLU A 137 -4.89 -5.45 -16.76
CA GLU A 137 -4.43 -6.65 -17.49
C GLU A 137 -3.19 -6.44 -18.36
N ARG A 138 -2.87 -5.20 -18.73
CA ARG A 138 -1.68 -4.88 -19.52
C ARG A 138 -0.36 -4.99 -18.76
N PHE A 139 -0.43 -5.03 -17.43
CA PHE A 139 0.74 -5.12 -16.56
C PHE A 139 1.27 -6.56 -16.50
N LEU A 140 2.53 -6.73 -16.11
CA LEU A 140 3.12 -8.05 -15.89
C LEU A 140 2.25 -8.89 -14.94
N TRP A 141 1.68 -8.24 -13.95
CA TRP A 141 0.58 -8.71 -13.13
C TRP A 141 -0.22 -7.49 -12.67
N GLY A 142 -1.53 -7.52 -12.81
CA GLY A 142 -2.41 -6.44 -12.41
C GLY A 142 -3.64 -6.95 -11.70
N GLU A 143 -3.93 -6.38 -10.52
CA GLU A 143 -5.10 -6.68 -9.71
C GLU A 143 -5.81 -5.39 -9.33
N VAL A 144 -7.12 -5.36 -9.50
CA VAL A 144 -8.01 -4.33 -8.97
C VAL A 144 -8.95 -5.00 -7.98
N ASP A 145 -8.75 -4.72 -6.70
CA ASP A 145 -9.58 -5.23 -5.61
C ASP A 145 -10.64 -4.19 -5.24
N GLY A 146 -11.86 -4.42 -5.66
CA GLY A 146 -13.03 -3.61 -5.34
C GLY A 146 -13.82 -4.10 -4.11
N SER A 147 -13.29 -5.04 -3.32
CA SER A 147 -14.00 -5.60 -2.17
C SER A 147 -14.33 -4.57 -1.08
N GLY A 148 -13.61 -3.46 -1.04
CA GLY A 148 -13.87 -2.33 -0.14
C GLY A 148 -14.89 -1.32 -0.67
N LEU A 149 -15.48 -1.55 -1.87
CA LEU A 149 -16.52 -0.69 -2.42
C LEU A 149 -17.89 -1.11 -1.88
N LEU A 150 -18.62 -0.15 -1.37
CA LEU A 150 -19.95 -0.33 -0.80
C LEU A 150 -20.99 0.27 -1.75
N PRO A 151 -22.21 -0.31 -1.84
CA PRO A 151 -23.25 0.25 -2.69
C PRO A 151 -23.68 1.63 -2.14
N GLU A 152 -23.75 2.64 -3.02
CA GLU A 152 -24.35 3.92 -2.68
C GLU A 152 -25.86 3.73 -2.46
N PRO A 153 -26.46 4.27 -1.40
CA PRO A 153 -27.91 4.18 -1.17
C PRO A 153 -28.64 5.01 -2.23
N GLU A 154 -29.79 4.48 -2.73
CA GLU A 154 -30.58 5.15 -3.75
C GLU A 154 -31.20 6.48 -3.27
N ASP A 155 -31.49 6.58 -1.98
CA ASP A 155 -32.03 7.77 -1.35
C ASP A 155 -31.67 7.85 0.16
N GLU A 156 -32.18 8.84 0.86
CA GLU A 156 -31.93 9.05 2.30
C GLU A 156 -32.81 8.17 3.22
N SER A 157 -33.68 7.28 2.68
CA SER A 157 -34.60 6.46 3.46
C SER A 157 -33.91 5.43 4.36
N TRP A 158 -32.64 5.09 4.08
CA TRP A 158 -31.84 4.24 4.94
C TRP A 158 -31.72 4.77 6.38
N VAL A 159 -31.83 6.10 6.58
CA VAL A 159 -31.84 6.75 7.91
C VAL A 159 -33.03 6.26 8.75
N ASP A 160 -34.19 6.06 8.11
CA ASP A 160 -35.41 5.62 8.79
C ASP A 160 -35.31 4.13 9.22
N GLY A 161 -34.48 3.37 8.57
CA GLY A 161 -34.18 1.96 8.91
C GLY A 161 -33.18 1.77 10.06
N LEU A 162 -32.54 2.83 10.54
CA LEU A 162 -31.58 2.73 11.63
C LEU A 162 -32.26 2.38 12.97
N PRO A 163 -31.59 1.57 13.82
CA PRO A 163 -32.07 1.30 15.17
C PRO A 163 -32.16 2.60 15.98
N ASP A 164 -33.13 2.64 16.91
CA ASP A 164 -33.24 3.77 17.83
C ASP A 164 -31.95 3.97 18.61
N GLY A 165 -31.40 5.18 18.56
CA GLY A 165 -30.15 5.52 19.22
C GLY A 165 -29.48 6.79 18.69
N LEU A 166 -28.26 7.03 19.17
CA LEU A 166 -27.49 8.23 18.82
C LEU A 166 -27.29 8.38 17.31
N ILE A 167 -26.99 7.28 16.63
CA ILE A 167 -26.67 7.27 15.19
C ILE A 167 -27.89 7.70 14.37
N ARG A 168 -29.08 7.17 14.70
CA ARG A 168 -30.32 7.59 14.05
C ARG A 168 -30.59 9.09 14.24
N VAL A 169 -30.44 9.58 15.46
CA VAL A 169 -30.60 11.01 15.78
C VAL A 169 -29.62 11.87 14.98
N VAL A 170 -28.38 11.41 14.81
CA VAL A 170 -27.39 12.12 13.96
C VAL A 170 -27.82 12.11 12.50
N GLY A 171 -28.24 10.98 11.94
CA GLY A 171 -28.74 10.87 10.56
C GLY A 171 -29.93 11.80 10.30
N GLU A 172 -30.92 11.77 11.18
CA GLU A 172 -32.10 12.65 11.10
C GLU A 172 -31.71 14.13 11.13
N ARG A 173 -30.81 14.54 12.05
CA ARG A 173 -30.30 15.92 12.13
C ARG A 173 -29.51 16.34 10.88
N LEU A 174 -28.70 15.46 10.32
CA LEU A 174 -27.99 15.72 9.07
C LEU A 174 -28.97 15.92 7.93
N ARG A 175 -29.99 15.06 7.81
CA ARG A 175 -31.05 15.15 6.80
C ARG A 175 -31.84 16.45 6.89
N GLU A 176 -32.12 16.95 8.10
CA GLU A 176 -32.87 18.17 8.36
C GLU A 176 -31.99 19.44 8.38
N SER A 177 -30.68 19.30 8.28
CA SER A 177 -29.75 20.44 8.41
C SER A 177 -29.92 21.47 7.30
N VAL A 178 -29.89 22.77 7.67
CA VAL A 178 -30.06 23.92 6.78
C VAL A 178 -28.74 24.35 6.12
N GLY A 179 -27.79 23.43 5.93
CA GLY A 179 -26.51 23.69 5.28
C GLY A 179 -26.58 23.67 3.74
N ALA A 180 -25.43 23.89 3.10
CA ALA A 180 -25.32 23.71 1.65
C ALA A 180 -25.72 22.27 1.28
N PRO A 181 -26.58 22.07 0.26
CA PRO A 181 -27.07 20.72 -0.09
C PRO A 181 -25.95 19.69 -0.31
N GLU A 182 -24.85 20.10 -0.95
CA GLU A 182 -23.69 19.25 -1.21
C GLU A 182 -22.98 18.80 0.07
N THR A 183 -22.81 19.71 1.04
CA THR A 183 -22.19 19.40 2.33
C THR A 183 -23.07 18.43 3.14
N ARG A 184 -24.39 18.62 3.09
CA ARG A 184 -25.34 17.73 3.74
C ARG A 184 -25.31 16.33 3.13
N ALA A 185 -25.40 16.23 1.81
CA ALA A 185 -25.33 14.97 1.10
C ALA A 185 -24.02 14.22 1.42
N ARG A 186 -22.89 14.93 1.40
CA ARG A 186 -21.59 14.36 1.75
C ARG A 186 -21.57 13.82 3.18
N ALA A 187 -22.06 14.58 4.15
CA ALA A 187 -22.07 14.16 5.55
C ALA A 187 -22.97 12.93 5.79
N LEU A 188 -24.10 12.81 5.06
CA LEU A 188 -24.95 11.63 5.10
C LEU A 188 -24.24 10.40 4.50
N MET A 189 -23.53 10.57 3.39
CA MET A 189 -22.77 9.47 2.78
C MET A 189 -21.61 9.01 3.67
N ASP A 190 -20.90 9.94 4.31
CA ASP A 190 -19.85 9.62 5.28
C ASP A 190 -20.41 8.82 6.48
N LEU A 191 -21.59 9.19 6.98
CA LEU A 191 -22.29 8.45 8.03
C LEU A 191 -22.68 7.04 7.55
N TYR A 192 -23.20 6.91 6.34
CA TYR A 192 -23.58 5.62 5.74
C TYR A 192 -22.36 4.69 5.59
N SER A 193 -21.25 5.19 5.06
CA SER A 193 -20.01 4.43 4.93
C SER A 193 -19.49 3.93 6.27
N LEU A 194 -19.45 4.81 7.29
CA LEU A 194 -19.04 4.42 8.64
C LEU A 194 -19.92 3.33 9.26
N LEU A 195 -21.22 3.36 8.98
CA LEU A 195 -22.14 2.33 9.47
C LEU A 195 -21.87 0.97 8.85
N LEU A 196 -21.57 0.93 7.57
CA LEU A 196 -21.25 -0.32 6.87
C LEU A 196 -19.88 -0.88 7.32
N GLU A 197 -18.89 -0.02 7.55
CA GLU A 197 -17.58 -0.42 8.07
C GLU A 197 -17.64 -1.01 9.49
N VAL A 198 -18.52 -0.48 10.36
CA VAL A 198 -18.65 -0.96 11.75
C VAL A 198 -19.57 -2.19 11.85
N GLY A 199 -20.47 -2.39 10.90
CA GLY A 199 -21.44 -3.50 10.87
C GLY A 199 -20.94 -4.76 10.17
N SER A 200 -19.76 -4.72 9.53
CA SER A 200 -19.06 -5.84 8.89
C SER A 200 -18.00 -6.42 9.83
#